data_0d0d2b83b86ad74629c3bb2698b8e561
#
_entry.id   0d0d2b83b86ad74629c3bb2698b8e561
#
_cell.length_a   1.000
_cell.length_b   1.000
_cell.length_c   1.000
_cell.angle_alpha   90.00
_cell.angle_beta   90.00
_cell.angle_gamma   90.00
#
_symmetry.space_group_name_H-M   'P 1'
#
loop_
_entity.id
_entity.type
_entity.pdbx_description
1 polymer ?
#
loop_
_entity_poly.entity_id
_entity_poly.type
_entity_poly.pdbx_seq_one_letter_code
_entity_poly.pdbx_strand_id
1 'polypeptide(L)'
;MRRTICLLTLQLLLVGCFGHAQTRPETRSSGRVLLKAGRVLDVRGGHYIETAGILIEGDRIKEVGPAAEVATHTDKDVPILDLGSATVLPGLIDCHTHLMARIPSGPDGYIVNLATKSQAFRALEGAADARATLQAGFTSVRDVENEGSEYADVALRDAINHGLIEGPRMQVATKAIAALGQYNPFGVSPDLTDFPTGAQMISGVEQARSAVREQIAHGADLIKVYADWSYPTLTVEEMSVIVAEAHKAGRKVAAHATTPEGIGNAIAAGVDSIEHGHGANRQNFEMMKAKAVYWVPTMGYYFYRIDEVKSPGAHKYMEEVLQRARENIPTARELGVRIANGFDPSSPESHGQNAHEIIAMTRLGLRPIEAIRAATTTAAELMEWQDKVGSIEAGKFADIIAVTGDPLVDITEIERIKFVMKGGIVVRNDIAQH
;
A
#
# COMPACT_ATOMS: atom_id res chain seq x y z
N MET A 1 -4.81 -76.68 31.86
CA MET A 1 -3.80 -75.65 31.59
C MET A 1 -4.54 -74.39 31.11
N ARG A 2 -4.81 -73.47 32.02
CA ARG A 2 -5.51 -72.21 31.74
C ARG A 2 -4.43 -71.15 31.50
N ARG A 3 -4.40 -70.50 30.30
CA ARG A 3 -3.55 -69.35 30.01
C ARG A 3 -4.33 -68.09 30.28
N THR A 4 -3.90 -67.33 31.28
CA THR A 4 -4.40 -66.04 31.65
C THR A 4 -3.74 -64.99 30.72
N ILE A 5 -4.53 -64.26 29.95
CA ILE A 5 -4.08 -63.13 29.13
C ILE A 5 -4.21 -61.88 29.99
N CYS A 6 -3.09 -61.25 30.31
CA CYS A 6 -3.02 -59.92 30.94
C CYS A 6 -3.21 -58.84 29.86
N LEU A 7 -4.28 -58.10 29.91
CA LEU A 7 -4.47 -56.89 29.15
C LEU A 7 -3.78 -55.73 29.89
N LEU A 8 -2.67 -55.23 29.33
CA LEU A 8 -2.12 -53.95 29.74
C LEU A 8 -2.89 -52.82 29.02
N THR A 9 -3.66 -52.05 29.75
CA THR A 9 -4.23 -50.81 29.30
C THR A 9 -3.17 -49.72 29.38
N LEU A 10 -2.68 -49.25 28.21
CA LEU A 10 -1.79 -48.15 28.07
C LEU A 10 -2.64 -46.83 28.05
N GLN A 11 -2.69 -46.14 29.19
CA GLN A 11 -3.25 -44.78 29.23
C GLN A 11 -2.23 -43.80 28.63
N LEU A 12 -2.51 -43.31 27.43
CA LEU A 12 -1.81 -42.18 26.85
C LEU A 12 -2.30 -40.90 27.57
N LEU A 13 -1.47 -40.36 28.45
CA LEU A 13 -1.60 -38.99 28.95
C LEU A 13 -1.16 -38.05 27.81
N LEU A 14 -2.14 -37.48 27.09
CA LEU A 14 -1.96 -36.33 26.23
C LEU A 14 -1.71 -35.10 27.13
N VAL A 15 -0.44 -34.83 27.44
CA VAL A 15 -0.02 -33.54 27.97
C VAL A 15 -0.08 -32.56 26.81
N GLY A 16 -1.16 -31.80 26.73
CA GLY A 16 -1.28 -30.69 25.82
C GLY A 16 -0.27 -29.59 26.19
N CYS A 17 0.89 -29.62 25.57
CA CYS A 17 1.75 -28.46 25.51
C CYS A 17 1.07 -27.38 24.66
N PHE A 18 0.17 -26.61 25.26
CA PHE A 18 -0.14 -25.28 24.75
C PHE A 18 1.14 -24.45 24.94
N GLY A 19 2.03 -24.50 23.96
CA GLY A 19 3.09 -23.54 23.81
C GLY A 19 2.44 -22.17 23.68
N HIS A 20 2.43 -21.40 24.78
CA HIS A 20 2.26 -19.96 24.68
C HIS A 20 3.42 -19.48 23.80
N ALA A 21 3.13 -19.17 22.52
CA ALA A 21 4.01 -18.33 21.74
C ALA A 21 4.17 -17.06 22.58
N GLN A 22 5.30 -16.94 23.26
CA GLN A 22 5.73 -15.66 23.82
C GLN A 22 5.94 -14.73 22.64
N THR A 23 4.88 -13.97 22.30
CA THR A 23 5.04 -12.76 21.54
C THR A 23 6.06 -11.91 22.30
N ARG A 24 7.28 -11.82 21.76
CA ARG A 24 8.20 -10.76 22.21
C ARG A 24 7.41 -9.46 22.07
N PRO A 25 7.29 -8.67 23.13
CA PRO A 25 6.64 -7.38 23.00
C PRO A 25 7.41 -6.63 21.89
N GLU A 26 6.68 -6.13 20.88
CA GLU A 26 7.15 -4.99 20.13
C GLU A 26 7.82 -4.06 21.16
N THR A 27 8.97 -3.48 20.82
CA THR A 27 9.56 -2.39 21.61
C THR A 27 8.62 -1.18 21.45
N ARG A 28 7.42 -1.30 22.04
CA ARG A 28 6.50 -0.18 22.18
C ARG A 28 7.23 0.85 22.99
N SER A 29 7.35 2.05 22.45
CA SER A 29 7.69 3.20 23.29
C SER A 29 6.70 3.21 24.45
N SER A 30 7.12 2.79 25.63
CA SER A 30 6.27 2.83 26.83
C SER A 30 6.23 4.24 27.42
N GLY A 31 6.90 5.19 26.75
CA GLY A 31 7.04 6.55 27.17
C GLY A 31 6.00 7.48 26.55
N ARG A 32 5.84 8.62 27.17
CA ARG A 32 5.14 9.78 26.64
C ARG A 32 6.16 10.70 25.98
N VAL A 33 5.77 11.37 24.90
CA VAL A 33 6.56 12.43 24.27
C VAL A 33 5.62 13.54 23.79
N LEU A 34 6.01 14.79 24.04
CA LEU A 34 5.34 15.97 23.49
C LEU A 34 6.11 16.44 22.27
N LEU A 35 5.55 16.19 21.07
CA LEU A 35 6.08 16.75 19.83
C LEU A 35 5.53 18.17 19.66
N LYS A 36 6.43 19.13 19.42
CA LYS A 36 6.10 20.53 19.10
C LYS A 36 6.52 20.85 17.67
N ALA A 37 5.72 21.64 16.97
CA ALA A 37 6.02 22.05 15.59
C ALA A 37 5.42 23.44 15.31
N GLY A 38 5.91 24.08 14.24
CA GLY A 38 5.37 25.35 13.77
C GLY A 38 3.88 25.23 13.46
N ARG A 39 3.48 24.15 12.80
CA ARG A 39 2.06 23.88 12.50
C ARG A 39 1.81 22.39 12.17
N VAL A 40 0.55 21.99 12.34
CA VAL A 40 0.03 20.67 11.94
C VAL A 40 -1.06 20.85 10.90
N LEU A 41 -0.99 20.13 9.78
CA LEU A 41 -2.07 20.12 8.80
C LEU A 41 -3.21 19.20 9.28
N ASP A 42 -4.36 19.81 9.58
CA ASP A 42 -5.62 19.07 9.62
C ASP A 42 -6.05 18.73 8.19
N VAL A 43 -5.74 17.52 7.76
CA VAL A 43 -6.03 17.05 6.40
C VAL A 43 -7.53 16.95 6.12
N ARG A 44 -8.37 16.73 7.14
CA ARG A 44 -9.83 16.69 6.98
C ARG A 44 -10.40 18.10 6.81
N GLY A 45 -10.04 19.02 7.70
CA GLY A 45 -10.46 20.41 7.65
C GLY A 45 -9.81 21.21 6.52
N GLY A 46 -8.59 20.84 6.12
CA GLY A 46 -7.81 21.56 5.10
C GLY A 46 -7.24 22.88 5.61
N HIS A 47 -6.96 22.99 6.90
CA HIS A 47 -6.37 24.17 7.55
C HIS A 47 -5.24 23.73 8.49
N TYR A 48 -4.46 24.72 8.95
CA TYR A 48 -3.37 24.47 9.90
C TYR A 48 -3.79 24.73 11.36
N ILE A 49 -3.31 23.91 12.26
CA ILE A 49 -3.21 24.20 13.68
C ILE A 49 -1.84 24.84 13.87
N GLU A 50 -1.79 26.13 14.15
CA GLU A 50 -0.54 26.89 14.31
C GLU A 50 0.07 26.69 15.70
N THR A 51 1.39 26.72 15.78
CA THR A 51 2.17 26.50 17.02
C THR A 51 1.67 25.25 17.74
N ALA A 52 1.74 24.11 17.00
CA ALA A 52 1.05 22.90 17.39
C ALA A 52 1.85 22.04 18.39
N GLY A 53 1.10 21.33 19.24
CA GLY A 53 1.57 20.26 20.11
C GLY A 53 0.83 18.95 19.82
N ILE A 54 1.57 17.84 19.83
CA ILE A 54 1.03 16.50 19.72
C ILE A 54 1.57 15.69 20.90
N LEU A 55 0.69 15.30 21.82
CA LEU A 55 1.04 14.40 22.91
C LEU A 55 0.89 12.97 22.40
N ILE A 56 1.97 12.21 22.49
CA ILE A 56 2.05 10.81 22.08
C ILE A 56 2.24 9.95 23.33
N GLU A 57 1.50 8.85 23.42
CA GLU A 57 1.59 7.87 24.50
C GLU A 57 1.73 6.47 23.89
N GLY A 58 2.90 5.88 24.06
CA GLY A 58 3.25 4.63 23.41
C GLY A 58 3.27 4.77 21.89
N ASP A 59 2.42 4.02 21.20
CA ASP A 59 2.30 4.04 19.73
C ASP A 59 1.16 4.93 19.22
N ARG A 60 0.46 5.67 20.13
CA ARG A 60 -0.76 6.42 19.81
C ARG A 60 -0.65 7.91 20.09
N ILE A 61 -1.38 8.66 19.27
CA ILE A 61 -1.66 10.07 19.53
C ILE A 61 -2.68 10.13 20.65
N LYS A 62 -2.34 10.84 21.72
CA LYS A 62 -3.22 11.09 22.87
C LYS A 62 -4.03 12.36 22.69
N GLU A 63 -3.37 13.41 22.20
CA GLU A 63 -3.95 14.73 22.03
C GLU A 63 -3.21 15.51 20.94
N VAL A 64 -3.91 16.39 20.23
CA VAL A 64 -3.34 17.35 19.27
C VAL A 64 -4.08 18.67 19.38
N GLY A 65 -3.35 19.78 19.34
CA GLY A 65 -3.91 21.12 19.46
C GLY A 65 -2.82 22.18 19.52
N PRO A 66 -3.16 23.43 19.90
CA PRO A 66 -2.18 24.47 20.21
C PRO A 66 -1.20 24.00 21.28
N ALA A 67 0.11 24.17 21.07
CA ALA A 67 1.15 23.62 21.96
C ALA A 67 1.01 24.10 23.42
N ALA A 68 0.57 25.34 23.60
CA ALA A 68 0.37 25.89 24.95
C ALA A 68 -0.76 25.17 25.71
N GLU A 69 -1.83 24.77 25.00
CA GLU A 69 -2.95 24.04 25.57
C GLU A 69 -2.55 22.58 25.88
N VAL A 70 -2.01 21.86 24.92
CA VAL A 70 -1.55 20.47 25.09
C VAL A 70 -0.50 20.37 26.22
N ALA A 71 0.37 21.36 26.36
CA ALA A 71 1.36 21.40 27.43
C ALA A 71 0.74 21.47 28.84
N THR A 72 -0.47 22.03 28.99
CA THR A 72 -1.16 22.07 30.28
C THR A 72 -1.65 20.71 30.77
N HIS A 73 -1.87 19.79 29.82
CA HIS A 73 -2.30 18.40 30.06
C HIS A 73 -1.13 17.41 30.06
N THR A 74 0.11 17.92 29.93
CA THR A 74 1.34 17.12 29.86
C THR A 74 2.15 17.27 31.16
N ASP A 75 2.58 16.15 31.74
CA ASP A 75 3.43 16.16 32.94
C ASP A 75 4.78 16.83 32.62
N LYS A 76 5.37 17.53 33.58
CA LYS A 76 6.57 18.37 33.40
C LYS A 76 7.83 17.58 33.02
N ASP A 77 7.86 16.29 33.30
CA ASP A 77 8.95 15.35 33.03
C ASP A 77 8.83 14.63 31.68
N VAL A 78 7.75 14.88 30.93
CA VAL A 78 7.58 14.31 29.58
C VAL A 78 8.61 14.94 28.64
N PRO A 79 9.41 14.11 27.93
CA PRO A 79 10.36 14.59 26.94
C PRO A 79 9.69 15.41 25.83
N ILE A 80 10.34 16.49 25.43
CA ILE A 80 9.88 17.33 24.33
C ILE A 80 10.73 17.02 23.10
N LEU A 81 10.06 16.71 21.99
CA LEU A 81 10.64 16.64 20.65
C LEU A 81 10.20 17.88 19.87
N ASP A 82 11.12 18.84 19.73
CA ASP A 82 10.84 20.11 19.07
C ASP A 82 11.29 20.04 17.61
N LEU A 83 10.35 20.21 16.68
CA LEU A 83 10.58 20.28 15.25
C LEU A 83 10.65 21.73 14.70
N GLY A 84 10.73 22.71 15.60
CA GLY A 84 10.86 24.13 15.24
C GLY A 84 9.71 24.63 14.39
N SER A 85 10.03 25.29 13.26
CA SER A 85 9.05 25.85 12.34
C SER A 85 8.45 24.84 11.34
N ALA A 86 8.75 23.55 11.48
CA ALA A 86 8.30 22.52 10.53
C ALA A 86 6.77 22.42 10.42
N THR A 87 6.32 22.01 9.24
CA THR A 87 4.94 21.63 8.95
C THR A 87 4.79 20.13 9.11
N VAL A 88 3.92 19.72 10.01
CA VAL A 88 3.64 18.31 10.32
C VAL A 88 2.39 17.84 9.56
N LEU A 89 2.49 16.61 9.04
CA LEU A 89 1.40 15.90 8.35
C LEU A 89 1.26 14.48 8.92
N PRO A 90 0.11 13.81 8.68
CA PRO A 90 0.03 12.37 8.89
C PRO A 90 1.06 11.63 8.03
N GLY A 91 1.53 10.49 8.49
CA GLY A 91 2.29 9.57 7.66
C GLY A 91 1.53 9.24 6.36
N LEU A 92 2.25 9.27 5.25
CA LEU A 92 1.68 9.03 3.93
C LEU A 92 1.36 7.55 3.70
N ILE A 93 0.41 7.30 2.81
CA ILE A 93 -0.06 5.97 2.44
C ILE A 93 0.07 5.79 0.93
N ASP A 94 0.63 4.66 0.52
CA ASP A 94 0.66 4.23 -0.88
C ASP A 94 -0.18 2.96 -1.05
N CYS A 95 -1.24 3.04 -1.88
CA CYS A 95 -2.19 1.95 -2.08
C CYS A 95 -1.84 1.03 -3.25
N HIS A 96 -0.69 1.25 -3.91
CA HIS A 96 -0.24 0.41 -5.02
C HIS A 96 1.28 0.31 -5.01
N THR A 97 1.79 -0.69 -4.29
CA THR A 97 3.21 -1.00 -4.25
C THR A 97 3.49 -2.45 -4.67
N HIS A 98 4.74 -2.69 -5.07
CA HIS A 98 5.30 -3.98 -5.40
C HIS A 98 6.68 -4.08 -4.74
N LEU A 99 6.73 -4.23 -3.42
CA LEU A 99 7.99 -4.21 -2.66
C LEU A 99 8.94 -5.37 -3.02
N MET A 100 8.41 -6.43 -3.66
CA MET A 100 9.21 -7.54 -4.17
C MET A 100 9.71 -7.32 -5.61
N ALA A 101 9.35 -6.20 -6.26
CA ALA A 101 9.72 -5.89 -7.63
C ALA A 101 10.97 -5.02 -7.68
N ARG A 102 12.09 -5.60 -8.11
CA ARG A 102 13.30 -4.88 -8.49
C ARG A 102 13.68 -5.23 -9.92
N ILE A 103 12.80 -4.82 -10.84
CA ILE A 103 12.90 -5.15 -12.26
C ILE A 103 13.99 -4.29 -12.90
N PRO A 104 15.10 -4.89 -13.38
CA PRO A 104 16.12 -4.15 -14.11
C PRO A 104 15.58 -3.53 -15.40
N SER A 105 16.16 -2.43 -15.82
CA SER A 105 15.82 -1.80 -17.10
C SER A 105 16.12 -2.75 -18.27
N GLY A 106 15.22 -2.77 -19.26
CA GLY A 106 15.37 -3.55 -20.49
C GLY A 106 14.22 -4.52 -20.74
N PRO A 107 14.10 -5.05 -21.97
CA PRO A 107 12.96 -5.87 -22.38
C PRO A 107 12.86 -7.20 -21.61
N ASP A 108 13.99 -7.75 -21.16
CA ASP A 108 14.04 -9.03 -20.47
C ASP A 108 14.21 -8.88 -18.94
N GLY A 109 14.17 -7.64 -18.43
CA GLY A 109 14.48 -7.34 -17.03
C GLY A 109 13.63 -8.13 -16.04
N TYR A 110 12.34 -8.28 -16.31
CA TYR A 110 11.42 -9.04 -15.46
C TYR A 110 11.81 -10.53 -15.40
N ILE A 111 12.02 -11.14 -16.57
CA ILE A 111 12.39 -12.56 -16.69
C ILE A 111 13.74 -12.82 -16.02
N VAL A 112 14.72 -11.96 -16.28
CA VAL A 112 16.06 -12.06 -15.65
C VAL A 112 15.94 -11.98 -14.12
N ASN A 113 15.15 -11.05 -13.59
CA ASN A 113 14.93 -10.94 -12.15
C ASN A 113 14.35 -12.23 -11.55
N LEU A 114 13.34 -12.82 -12.20
CA LEU A 114 12.71 -14.05 -11.75
C LEU A 114 13.64 -15.28 -11.89
N ALA A 115 14.39 -15.36 -12.99
CA ALA A 115 15.23 -16.52 -13.30
C ALA A 115 16.54 -16.57 -12.50
N THR A 116 17.07 -15.43 -12.06
CA THR A 116 18.42 -15.34 -11.47
C THR A 116 18.45 -15.10 -9.97
N LYS A 117 17.31 -14.71 -9.36
CA LYS A 117 17.25 -14.41 -7.93
C LYS A 117 16.38 -15.40 -7.18
N SER A 118 16.90 -15.92 -6.08
CA SER A 118 16.11 -16.76 -5.18
C SER A 118 15.04 -15.95 -4.44
N GLN A 119 13.95 -16.59 -4.02
CA GLN A 119 12.89 -15.96 -3.21
C GLN A 119 13.44 -15.33 -1.92
N ALA A 120 14.38 -16.01 -1.24
CA ALA A 120 15.02 -15.48 -0.04
C ALA A 120 15.81 -14.18 -0.33
N PHE A 121 16.51 -14.11 -1.46
CA PHE A 121 17.23 -12.90 -1.86
C PHE A 121 16.24 -11.76 -2.16
N ARG A 122 15.16 -12.04 -2.88
CA ARG A 122 14.13 -11.06 -3.21
C ARG A 122 13.39 -10.54 -1.96
N ALA A 123 13.18 -11.40 -0.95
CA ALA A 123 12.63 -10.96 0.34
C ALA A 123 13.56 -9.95 1.04
N LEU A 124 14.90 -10.13 0.95
CA LEU A 124 15.87 -9.17 1.48
C LEU A 124 15.92 -7.87 0.68
N GLU A 125 15.76 -7.94 -0.64
CA GLU A 125 15.57 -6.74 -1.48
C GLU A 125 14.29 -6.00 -1.08
N GLY A 126 13.17 -6.73 -0.89
CA GLY A 126 11.91 -6.16 -0.42
C GLY A 126 12.01 -5.49 0.95
N ALA A 127 12.84 -6.02 1.85
CA ALA A 127 13.11 -5.37 3.14
C ALA A 127 13.86 -4.04 2.97
N ALA A 128 14.80 -3.95 2.02
CA ALA A 128 15.48 -2.70 1.71
C ALA A 128 14.52 -1.68 1.08
N ASP A 129 13.62 -2.12 0.20
CA ASP A 129 12.62 -1.28 -0.46
C ASP A 129 11.54 -0.79 0.51
N ALA A 130 11.10 -1.65 1.43
CA ALA A 130 10.22 -1.27 2.52
C ALA A 130 10.82 -0.18 3.41
N ARG A 131 12.13 -0.31 3.74
CA ARG A 131 12.85 0.71 4.50
C ARG A 131 12.95 2.03 3.73
N ALA A 132 13.30 1.99 2.44
CA ALA A 132 13.36 3.18 1.59
C ALA A 132 12.01 3.91 1.52
N THR A 133 10.93 3.15 1.34
CA THR A 133 9.54 3.65 1.32
C THR A 133 9.17 4.30 2.65
N LEU A 134 9.49 3.67 3.80
CA LEU A 134 9.24 4.24 5.12
C LEU A 134 10.03 5.55 5.34
N GLN A 135 11.32 5.57 4.97
CA GLN A 135 12.17 6.76 5.12
C GLN A 135 11.75 7.92 4.22
N ALA A 136 11.06 7.62 3.10
CA ALA A 136 10.41 8.62 2.26
C ALA A 136 9.08 9.15 2.84
N GLY A 137 8.68 8.69 4.05
CA GLY A 137 7.50 9.17 4.77
C GLY A 137 6.22 8.39 4.53
N PHE A 138 6.28 7.31 3.76
CA PHE A 138 5.16 6.40 3.55
C PHE A 138 5.13 5.38 4.69
N THR A 139 4.33 5.66 5.72
CA THR A 139 4.24 4.84 6.93
C THR A 139 3.31 3.65 6.78
N SER A 140 2.49 3.63 5.73
CA SER A 140 1.58 2.53 5.39
C SER A 140 1.57 2.29 3.88
N VAL A 141 1.47 1.01 3.48
CA VAL A 141 1.38 0.60 2.07
C VAL A 141 0.37 -0.53 1.89
N ARG A 142 -0.17 -0.60 0.67
CA ARG A 142 -0.92 -1.74 0.15
C ARG A 142 -0.10 -2.37 -0.98
N ASP A 143 0.53 -3.50 -0.70
CA ASP A 143 1.33 -4.27 -1.67
C ASP A 143 0.41 -5.20 -2.44
N VAL A 144 0.27 -4.93 -3.74
CA VAL A 144 -0.84 -5.51 -4.51
C VAL A 144 -0.45 -6.73 -5.34
N GLU A 145 0.82 -7.13 -5.30
CA GLU A 145 1.30 -8.39 -5.88
C GLU A 145 2.70 -8.73 -5.36
N ASN A 146 2.99 -10.01 -5.21
CA ASN A 146 4.29 -10.52 -4.76
C ASN A 146 5.36 -10.62 -5.87
N GLU A 147 5.01 -10.33 -7.11
CA GLU A 147 5.90 -10.34 -8.28
C GLU A 147 6.67 -11.67 -8.47
N GLY A 148 6.04 -12.80 -8.18
CA GLY A 148 6.63 -14.12 -8.32
C GLY A 148 7.60 -14.51 -7.18
N SER A 149 7.54 -13.83 -6.02
CA SER A 149 8.30 -14.20 -4.83
C SER A 149 7.53 -15.13 -3.88
N GLU A 150 6.54 -15.86 -4.38
CA GLU A 150 5.62 -16.71 -3.63
C GLU A 150 4.90 -15.92 -2.53
N TYR A 151 5.17 -16.17 -1.26
CA TYR A 151 4.55 -15.50 -0.11
C TYR A 151 5.55 -14.68 0.70
N ALA A 152 6.59 -14.14 0.02
CA ALA A 152 7.61 -13.33 0.67
C ALA A 152 7.06 -11.97 1.15
N ASP A 153 6.02 -11.44 0.52
CA ASP A 153 5.30 -10.24 0.95
C ASP A 153 4.63 -10.43 2.32
N VAL A 154 4.02 -11.59 2.57
CA VAL A 154 3.48 -11.96 3.89
C VAL A 154 4.59 -12.04 4.93
N ALA A 155 5.71 -12.70 4.59
CA ALA A 155 6.86 -12.80 5.49
C ALA A 155 7.47 -11.42 5.80
N LEU A 156 7.53 -10.52 4.82
CA LEU A 156 7.99 -9.13 4.98
C LEU A 156 7.07 -8.36 5.93
N ARG A 157 5.76 -8.38 5.67
CA ARG A 157 4.75 -7.76 6.54
C ARG A 157 4.90 -8.24 7.99
N ASP A 158 4.98 -9.55 8.17
CA ASP A 158 5.02 -10.16 9.50
C ASP A 158 6.36 -9.84 10.20
N ALA A 159 7.49 -9.82 9.48
CA ALA A 159 8.77 -9.39 10.02
C ALA A 159 8.75 -7.92 10.50
N ILE A 160 8.10 -7.03 9.73
CA ILE A 160 7.91 -5.64 10.13
C ILE A 160 6.99 -5.54 11.36
N ASN A 161 5.90 -6.29 11.39
CA ASN A 161 4.95 -6.29 12.52
C ASN A 161 5.57 -6.83 13.82
N HIS A 162 6.55 -7.75 13.70
CA HIS A 162 7.31 -8.27 14.85
C HIS A 162 8.54 -7.41 15.21
N GLY A 163 8.77 -6.29 14.51
CA GLY A 163 9.90 -5.40 14.76
C GLY A 163 11.26 -6.01 14.42
N LEU A 164 11.31 -7.06 13.57
CA LEU A 164 12.56 -7.66 13.13
C LEU A 164 13.28 -6.79 12.11
N ILE A 165 12.53 -6.05 11.30
CA ILE A 165 13.03 -5.12 10.29
C ILE A 165 12.20 -3.84 10.28
N GLU A 166 12.80 -2.74 9.79
CA GLU A 166 12.12 -1.48 9.58
C GLU A 166 11.32 -1.51 8.26
N GLY A 167 10.11 -0.98 8.29
CA GLY A 167 9.26 -0.84 7.11
C GLY A 167 7.91 -0.21 7.45
N PRO A 168 7.09 0.12 6.45
CA PRO A 168 5.73 0.65 6.64
C PRO A 168 4.78 -0.43 7.21
N ARG A 169 3.61 -0.02 7.67
CA ARG A 169 2.50 -0.97 7.89
C ARG A 169 2.05 -1.49 6.54
N MET A 170 1.79 -2.77 6.41
CA MET A 170 1.47 -3.38 5.12
C MET A 170 0.13 -4.10 5.13
N GLN A 171 -0.62 -3.95 4.04
CA GLN A 171 -1.55 -4.95 3.54
C GLN A 171 -0.93 -5.61 2.32
N VAL A 172 -1.06 -6.92 2.19
CA VAL A 172 -0.44 -7.70 1.11
C VAL A 172 -1.48 -8.54 0.38
N ALA A 173 -1.33 -8.62 -0.95
CA ALA A 173 -2.25 -9.37 -1.81
C ALA A 173 -1.79 -10.80 -2.11
N THR A 174 -0.55 -11.14 -1.84
CA THR A 174 0.06 -12.41 -2.25
C THR A 174 0.10 -12.54 -3.78
N LYS A 175 -0.29 -13.69 -4.36
CA LYS A 175 -0.42 -13.83 -5.81
C LYS A 175 -1.69 -13.13 -6.30
N ALA A 176 -1.56 -12.34 -7.34
CA ALA A 176 -2.73 -11.86 -8.06
C ALA A 176 -3.49 -13.02 -8.73
N ILE A 177 -4.73 -12.80 -9.15
CA ILE A 177 -5.52 -13.79 -9.88
C ILE A 177 -5.69 -13.29 -11.32
N ALA A 178 -5.32 -14.14 -12.30
CA ALA A 178 -5.40 -13.83 -13.72
C ALA A 178 -6.05 -14.97 -14.51
N ALA A 179 -6.57 -14.67 -15.70
CA ALA A 179 -7.08 -15.69 -16.59
C ALA A 179 -5.95 -16.54 -17.16
N LEU A 180 -6.18 -17.85 -17.32
CA LEU A 180 -5.21 -18.79 -17.86
C LEU A 180 -4.72 -18.35 -19.24
N GLY A 181 -3.39 -18.26 -19.40
CA GLY A 181 -2.73 -17.81 -20.62
C GLY A 181 -2.78 -16.30 -20.85
N GLN A 182 -3.30 -15.52 -19.91
CA GLN A 182 -3.46 -14.07 -20.03
C GLN A 182 -2.56 -13.27 -19.05
N TYR A 183 -1.85 -13.95 -18.19
CA TYR A 183 -0.75 -13.35 -17.43
C TYR A 183 0.55 -13.88 -18.01
N ASN A 184 1.14 -13.07 -18.88
CA ASN A 184 2.36 -13.46 -19.54
C ASN A 184 3.53 -12.64 -18.97
N PRO A 185 4.48 -13.27 -18.29
CA PRO A 185 5.73 -12.62 -17.91
C PRO A 185 6.66 -12.44 -19.13
N PHE A 186 6.12 -11.97 -20.27
CA PHE A 186 6.90 -11.46 -21.40
C PHE A 186 7.77 -12.49 -22.16
N GLY A 187 7.16 -13.58 -22.65
CA GLY A 187 7.79 -14.46 -23.62
C GLY A 187 8.66 -15.56 -23.03
N VAL A 188 8.34 -16.03 -21.83
CA VAL A 188 8.92 -17.25 -21.27
C VAL A 188 8.56 -18.44 -22.16
N SER A 189 9.53 -19.34 -22.42
CA SER A 189 9.30 -20.56 -23.18
C SER A 189 8.15 -21.38 -22.57
N PRO A 190 7.21 -21.89 -23.36
CA PRO A 190 6.16 -22.77 -22.86
C PRO A 190 6.67 -24.08 -22.26
N ASP A 191 7.93 -24.44 -22.49
CA ASP A 191 8.58 -25.59 -21.88
C ASP A 191 9.00 -25.36 -20.40
N LEU A 192 8.97 -24.09 -19.93
CA LEU A 192 9.25 -23.73 -18.54
C LEU A 192 7.95 -23.75 -17.73
N THR A 193 7.55 -24.93 -17.26
CA THR A 193 6.27 -25.12 -16.57
C THR A 193 6.25 -24.59 -15.13
N ASP A 194 7.41 -24.51 -14.48
CA ASP A 194 7.55 -24.10 -13.07
C ASP A 194 8.21 -22.72 -12.92
N PHE A 195 8.06 -21.87 -13.91
CA PHE A 195 8.64 -20.52 -13.86
C PHE A 195 7.88 -19.66 -12.83
N PRO A 196 8.60 -18.93 -11.96
CA PRO A 196 7.94 -18.06 -10.98
C PRO A 196 7.01 -17.04 -11.64
N THR A 197 5.84 -16.84 -11.06
CA THR A 197 4.86 -15.87 -11.54
C THR A 197 4.19 -15.16 -10.37
N GLY A 198 3.89 -13.87 -10.54
CA GLY A 198 3.16 -13.07 -9.57
C GLY A 198 1.67 -13.38 -9.50
N ALA A 199 1.13 -14.12 -10.49
CA ALA A 199 -0.28 -14.44 -10.55
C ALA A 199 -0.57 -15.94 -10.48
N GLN A 200 -1.66 -16.28 -9.80
CA GLN A 200 -2.32 -17.58 -9.91
C GLN A 200 -3.29 -17.54 -11.10
N MET A 201 -3.04 -18.37 -12.10
CA MET A 201 -3.87 -18.43 -13.30
C MET A 201 -5.06 -19.36 -13.07
N ILE A 202 -6.24 -18.91 -13.51
CA ILE A 202 -7.52 -19.62 -13.35
C ILE A 202 -8.28 -19.73 -14.68
N SER A 203 -9.17 -20.72 -14.76
CA SER A 203 -10.15 -20.86 -15.81
C SER A 203 -11.47 -21.34 -15.23
N GLY A 204 -12.47 -20.46 -15.23
CA GLY A 204 -13.81 -20.74 -14.70
C GLY A 204 -13.98 -20.46 -13.20
N VAL A 205 -15.24 -20.39 -12.81
CA VAL A 205 -15.68 -19.89 -11.50
C VAL A 205 -15.23 -20.74 -10.30
N GLU A 206 -15.08 -22.05 -10.48
CA GLU A 206 -14.63 -22.92 -9.37
C GLU A 206 -13.15 -22.72 -9.07
N GLN A 207 -12.33 -22.54 -10.12
CA GLN A 207 -10.92 -22.18 -9.91
C GLN A 207 -10.77 -20.77 -9.33
N ALA A 208 -11.61 -19.81 -9.76
CA ALA A 208 -11.68 -18.47 -9.18
C ALA A 208 -11.95 -18.52 -7.67
N ARG A 209 -12.94 -19.30 -7.25
CA ARG A 209 -13.27 -19.51 -5.83
C ARG A 209 -12.12 -20.14 -5.05
N SER A 210 -11.50 -21.16 -5.64
CA SER A 210 -10.37 -21.87 -5.02
C SER A 210 -9.18 -20.96 -4.83
N ALA A 211 -8.85 -20.16 -5.85
CA ALA A 211 -7.73 -19.21 -5.81
C ALA A 211 -7.88 -18.19 -4.69
N VAL A 212 -9.06 -17.57 -4.53
CA VAL A 212 -9.31 -16.63 -3.41
C VAL A 212 -9.05 -17.28 -2.05
N ARG A 213 -9.57 -18.50 -1.85
CA ARG A 213 -9.39 -19.24 -0.58
C ARG A 213 -7.93 -19.58 -0.32
N GLU A 214 -7.19 -19.93 -1.37
CA GLU A 214 -5.77 -20.23 -1.30
C GLU A 214 -4.98 -18.99 -0.90
N GLN A 215 -5.19 -17.84 -1.54
CA GLN A 215 -4.49 -16.61 -1.20
C GLN A 215 -4.80 -16.17 0.24
N ILE A 216 -6.06 -16.26 0.67
CA ILE A 216 -6.45 -15.97 2.06
C ILE A 216 -5.79 -16.94 3.05
N ALA A 217 -5.73 -18.23 2.73
CA ALA A 217 -5.07 -19.24 3.58
C ALA A 217 -3.58 -18.98 3.74
N HIS A 218 -2.94 -18.37 2.75
CA HIS A 218 -1.54 -17.94 2.80
C HIS A 218 -1.32 -16.55 3.41
N GLY A 219 -2.37 -15.88 3.86
CA GLY A 219 -2.26 -14.64 4.64
C GLY A 219 -2.52 -13.36 3.87
N ALA A 220 -3.19 -13.42 2.72
CA ALA A 220 -3.60 -12.23 1.97
C ALA A 220 -4.55 -11.34 2.80
N ASP A 221 -4.27 -10.05 2.82
CA ASP A 221 -5.11 -9.01 3.43
C ASP A 221 -6.14 -8.45 2.44
N LEU A 222 -5.88 -8.59 1.15
CA LEU A 222 -6.76 -8.23 0.04
C LEU A 222 -6.54 -9.21 -1.12
N ILE A 223 -7.38 -9.13 -2.13
CA ILE A 223 -7.22 -9.91 -3.37
C ILE A 223 -6.92 -8.94 -4.52
N LYS A 224 -5.94 -9.25 -5.34
CA LYS A 224 -5.65 -8.56 -6.61
C LYS A 224 -6.13 -9.41 -7.77
N VAL A 225 -6.73 -8.76 -8.78
CA VAL A 225 -7.13 -9.40 -10.04
C VAL A 225 -6.61 -8.61 -11.24
N TYR A 226 -6.41 -9.31 -12.36
CA TYR A 226 -6.16 -8.72 -13.67
C TYR A 226 -7.44 -8.84 -14.51
N ALA A 227 -8.21 -7.76 -14.59
CA ALA A 227 -9.44 -7.72 -15.36
C ALA A 227 -9.18 -7.64 -16.87
N ASP A 228 -8.07 -7.00 -17.25
CA ASP A 228 -7.63 -6.86 -18.62
C ASP A 228 -6.11 -6.71 -18.75
N TRP A 229 -5.67 -6.69 -19.98
CA TRP A 229 -4.40 -6.15 -20.47
C TRP A 229 -4.70 -5.23 -21.65
N SER A 230 -4.56 -5.73 -22.90
CA SER A 230 -4.97 -5.02 -24.12
C SER A 230 -6.45 -5.24 -24.44
N TYR A 231 -7.09 -6.21 -23.80
CA TYR A 231 -8.50 -6.59 -23.91
C TYR A 231 -8.94 -7.28 -22.61
N PRO A 232 -10.26 -7.39 -22.32
CA PRO A 232 -10.75 -8.08 -21.13
C PRO A 232 -10.29 -9.54 -21.09
N THR A 233 -9.85 -9.99 -19.91
CA THR A 233 -9.29 -11.34 -19.71
C THR A 233 -10.15 -12.20 -18.79
N LEU A 234 -10.44 -11.74 -17.59
CA LEU A 234 -11.41 -12.38 -16.71
C LEU A 234 -12.84 -11.99 -17.11
N THR A 235 -13.74 -12.94 -17.08
CA THR A 235 -15.17 -12.67 -17.27
C THR A 235 -15.76 -11.95 -16.06
N VAL A 236 -16.87 -11.25 -16.26
CA VAL A 236 -17.62 -10.64 -15.15
C VAL A 236 -18.06 -11.69 -14.14
N GLU A 237 -18.42 -12.90 -14.60
CA GLU A 237 -18.85 -14.01 -13.74
C GLU A 237 -17.68 -14.49 -12.83
N GLU A 238 -16.49 -14.72 -13.40
CA GLU A 238 -15.30 -15.11 -12.63
C GLU A 238 -14.93 -14.04 -11.59
N MET A 239 -14.89 -12.77 -12.00
CA MET A 239 -14.62 -11.66 -11.09
C MET A 239 -15.69 -11.52 -10.01
N SER A 240 -16.97 -11.72 -10.32
CA SER A 240 -18.06 -11.67 -9.33
C SER A 240 -17.91 -12.76 -8.28
N VAL A 241 -17.47 -13.96 -8.66
CA VAL A 241 -17.18 -15.05 -7.71
C VAL A 241 -15.98 -14.71 -6.85
N ILE A 242 -14.91 -14.13 -7.42
CA ILE A 242 -13.74 -13.65 -6.67
C ILE A 242 -14.17 -12.61 -5.63
N VAL A 243 -14.93 -11.59 -6.04
CA VAL A 243 -15.43 -10.53 -5.15
C VAL A 243 -16.29 -11.11 -4.02
N ALA A 244 -17.26 -11.96 -4.36
CA ALA A 244 -18.15 -12.55 -3.37
C ALA A 244 -17.40 -13.39 -2.32
N GLU A 245 -16.40 -14.17 -2.75
CA GLU A 245 -15.63 -15.01 -1.82
C GLU A 245 -14.65 -14.16 -0.98
N ALA A 246 -14.03 -13.12 -1.57
CA ALA A 246 -13.17 -12.19 -0.86
C ALA A 246 -13.96 -11.38 0.19
N HIS A 247 -15.08 -10.78 -0.20
CA HIS A 247 -15.91 -9.98 0.71
C HIS A 247 -16.50 -10.81 1.85
N LYS A 248 -16.87 -12.07 1.61
CA LYS A 248 -17.30 -13.00 2.64
C LYS A 248 -16.22 -13.19 3.73
N ALA A 249 -14.95 -13.10 3.36
CA ALA A 249 -13.83 -13.18 4.27
C ALA A 249 -13.36 -11.80 4.81
N GLY A 250 -14.09 -10.72 4.51
CA GLY A 250 -13.72 -9.36 4.88
C GLY A 250 -12.48 -8.84 4.14
N ARG A 251 -12.25 -9.28 2.90
CA ARG A 251 -11.13 -8.86 2.06
C ARG A 251 -11.60 -8.02 0.88
N LYS A 252 -10.94 -6.90 0.63
CA LYS A 252 -11.17 -6.04 -0.54
C LYS A 252 -10.57 -6.66 -1.80
N VAL A 253 -11.11 -6.24 -2.96
CA VAL A 253 -10.61 -6.67 -4.27
C VAL A 253 -10.11 -5.46 -5.04
N ALA A 254 -8.83 -5.48 -5.41
CA ALA A 254 -8.18 -4.49 -6.27
C ALA A 254 -8.07 -5.06 -7.70
N ALA A 255 -8.54 -4.31 -8.70
CA ALA A 255 -8.51 -4.75 -10.09
C ALA A 255 -7.58 -3.91 -10.95
N HIS A 256 -6.52 -4.54 -11.50
CA HIS A 256 -5.83 -3.97 -12.65
C HIS A 256 -6.82 -3.93 -13.83
N ALA A 257 -7.09 -2.74 -14.33
CA ALA A 257 -7.96 -2.55 -15.49
C ALA A 257 -7.56 -1.27 -16.22
N THR A 258 -7.23 -1.40 -17.51
CA THR A 258 -6.69 -0.31 -18.33
C THR A 258 -7.54 0.03 -19.54
N THR A 259 -8.43 -0.87 -19.96
CA THR A 259 -9.37 -0.62 -21.07
C THR A 259 -10.74 -0.16 -20.54
N PRO A 260 -11.50 0.65 -21.29
CA PRO A 260 -12.84 1.07 -20.85
C PRO A 260 -13.78 -0.11 -20.55
N GLU A 261 -13.67 -1.19 -21.32
CA GLU A 261 -14.47 -2.40 -21.16
C GLU A 261 -14.04 -3.19 -19.93
N GLY A 262 -12.73 -3.45 -19.74
CA GLY A 262 -12.22 -4.15 -18.54
C GLY A 262 -12.54 -3.40 -17.25
N ILE A 263 -12.42 -2.07 -17.25
CA ILE A 263 -12.83 -1.21 -16.14
C ILE A 263 -14.32 -1.38 -15.85
N GLY A 264 -15.17 -1.31 -16.90
CA GLY A 264 -16.61 -1.49 -16.76
C GLY A 264 -16.98 -2.88 -16.20
N ASN A 265 -16.33 -3.93 -16.71
CA ASN A 265 -16.53 -5.31 -16.27
C ASN A 265 -16.10 -5.50 -14.78
N ALA A 266 -14.96 -4.97 -14.38
CA ALA A 266 -14.48 -5.02 -12.99
C ALA A 266 -15.44 -4.30 -12.03
N ILE A 267 -15.90 -3.09 -12.41
CA ILE A 267 -16.88 -2.35 -11.62
C ILE A 267 -18.21 -3.10 -11.56
N ALA A 268 -18.66 -3.71 -12.68
CA ALA A 268 -19.88 -4.50 -12.72
C ALA A 268 -19.81 -5.70 -11.77
N ALA A 269 -18.65 -6.37 -11.73
CA ALA A 269 -18.38 -7.49 -10.83
C ALA A 269 -18.32 -7.11 -9.34
N GLY A 270 -18.15 -5.83 -9.01
CA GLY A 270 -18.20 -5.32 -7.63
C GLY A 270 -16.85 -5.17 -6.94
N VAL A 271 -15.76 -4.98 -7.68
CA VAL A 271 -14.43 -4.69 -7.11
C VAL A 271 -14.42 -3.40 -6.30
N ASP A 272 -13.49 -3.27 -5.36
CA ASP A 272 -13.41 -2.13 -4.45
C ASP A 272 -12.54 -1.00 -4.99
N SER A 273 -11.53 -1.32 -5.81
CA SER A 273 -10.69 -0.32 -6.46
C SER A 273 -10.33 -0.73 -7.89
N ILE A 274 -10.19 0.28 -8.74
CA ILE A 274 -9.58 0.17 -10.06
C ILE A 274 -8.17 0.72 -9.97
N GLU A 275 -7.21 -0.11 -10.31
CA GLU A 275 -5.80 0.22 -10.41
C GLU A 275 -5.49 0.67 -11.83
N HIS A 276 -4.68 1.70 -11.98
CA HIS A 276 -4.33 2.38 -13.24
C HIS A 276 -5.53 3.10 -13.88
N GLY A 277 -6.45 2.38 -14.49
CA GLY A 277 -7.62 2.99 -15.11
C GLY A 277 -7.29 3.95 -16.28
N HIS A 278 -6.16 3.76 -16.96
CA HIS A 278 -5.61 4.70 -17.95
C HIS A 278 -6.56 4.99 -19.11
N GLY A 279 -7.35 4.00 -19.52
CA GLY A 279 -8.34 4.13 -20.57
C GLY A 279 -9.74 4.48 -20.08
N ALA A 280 -9.93 4.83 -18.82
CA ALA A 280 -11.23 5.18 -18.28
C ALA A 280 -11.87 6.32 -19.10
N ASN A 281 -13.16 6.22 -19.28
CA ASN A 281 -13.99 7.26 -19.88
C ASN A 281 -14.98 7.82 -18.83
N ARG A 282 -15.75 8.84 -19.20
CA ARG A 282 -16.71 9.47 -18.29
C ARG A 282 -17.70 8.46 -17.70
N GLN A 283 -18.21 7.51 -18.51
CA GLN A 283 -19.13 6.48 -18.05
C GLN A 283 -18.50 5.58 -16.97
N ASN A 284 -17.23 5.21 -17.12
CA ASN A 284 -16.51 4.44 -16.11
C ASN A 284 -16.44 5.22 -14.78
N PHE A 285 -16.13 6.51 -14.82
CA PHE A 285 -16.10 7.35 -13.60
C PHE A 285 -17.48 7.50 -12.96
N GLU A 286 -18.54 7.64 -13.75
CA GLU A 286 -19.92 7.64 -13.26
C GLU A 286 -20.27 6.31 -12.57
N MET A 287 -19.85 5.18 -13.15
CA MET A 287 -20.00 3.85 -12.53
C MET A 287 -19.19 3.73 -11.23
N MET A 288 -17.92 4.17 -11.20
CA MET A 288 -17.10 4.19 -9.98
C MET A 288 -17.78 5.01 -8.89
N LYS A 289 -18.29 6.21 -9.22
CA LYS A 289 -19.02 7.06 -8.27
C LYS A 289 -20.27 6.37 -7.74
N ALA A 290 -21.09 5.82 -8.63
CA ALA A 290 -22.37 5.17 -8.27
C ALA A 290 -22.17 3.95 -7.37
N LYS A 291 -21.13 3.17 -7.59
CA LYS A 291 -20.80 1.95 -6.84
C LYS A 291 -19.77 2.17 -5.74
N ALA A 292 -19.35 3.41 -5.50
CA ALA A 292 -18.37 3.78 -4.50
C ALA A 292 -17.00 3.07 -4.66
N VAL A 293 -16.61 2.75 -5.90
CA VAL A 293 -15.31 2.17 -6.24
C VAL A 293 -14.24 3.26 -6.21
N TYR A 294 -13.08 2.96 -5.63
CA TYR A 294 -11.94 3.86 -5.61
C TYR A 294 -11.16 3.79 -6.94
N TRP A 295 -10.49 4.87 -7.27
CA TRP A 295 -9.52 4.91 -8.36
C TRP A 295 -8.12 5.17 -7.83
N VAL A 296 -7.15 4.32 -8.22
CA VAL A 296 -5.73 4.43 -7.89
C VAL A 296 -4.96 4.62 -9.19
N PRO A 297 -4.65 5.86 -9.61
CA PRO A 297 -4.29 6.17 -11.00
C PRO A 297 -2.88 5.78 -11.40
N THR A 298 -1.91 5.73 -10.49
CA THR A 298 -0.50 5.37 -10.73
C THR A 298 0.20 6.24 -11.81
N MET A 299 -0.10 7.54 -11.83
CA MET A 299 0.45 8.46 -12.84
C MET A 299 1.88 8.89 -12.54
N GLY A 300 2.26 8.90 -11.26
CA GLY A 300 3.57 9.35 -10.80
C GLY A 300 4.72 8.57 -11.43
N TYR A 301 4.56 7.26 -11.59
CA TYR A 301 5.54 6.42 -12.24
C TYR A 301 5.84 6.85 -13.68
N TYR A 302 4.82 7.22 -14.45
CA TYR A 302 4.97 7.72 -15.82
C TYR A 302 5.70 9.04 -15.88
N PHE A 303 5.38 10.00 -15.00
CA PHE A 303 6.11 11.27 -14.89
C PHE A 303 7.57 11.07 -14.47
N TYR A 304 7.81 10.14 -13.56
CA TYR A 304 9.15 9.83 -13.05
C TYR A 304 10.05 9.18 -14.11
N ARG A 305 9.46 8.32 -14.97
CA ARG A 305 10.24 7.48 -15.89
C ARG A 305 10.29 7.98 -17.33
N ILE A 306 9.41 8.88 -17.76
CA ILE A 306 9.23 9.20 -19.19
C ILE A 306 10.52 9.69 -19.85
N ASP A 307 11.32 10.51 -19.16
CA ASP A 307 12.57 11.06 -19.69
C ASP A 307 13.70 10.01 -19.79
N GLU A 308 13.58 8.90 -19.09
CA GLU A 308 14.56 7.81 -19.07
C GLU A 308 14.29 6.73 -20.10
N VAL A 309 13.05 6.64 -20.59
CA VAL A 309 12.61 5.59 -21.53
C VAL A 309 13.15 5.87 -22.94
N LYS A 310 14.08 5.02 -23.38
CA LYS A 310 14.75 5.16 -24.69
C LYS A 310 13.99 4.50 -25.85
N SER A 311 13.07 3.56 -25.56
CA SER A 311 12.27 2.93 -26.59
C SER A 311 11.22 3.91 -27.13
N PRO A 312 11.21 4.23 -28.44
CA PRO A 312 10.23 5.18 -29.00
C PRO A 312 8.77 4.73 -28.79
N GLY A 313 8.50 3.43 -28.88
CA GLY A 313 7.16 2.87 -28.65
C GLY A 313 6.70 3.00 -27.21
N ALA A 314 7.57 2.68 -26.26
CA ALA A 314 7.26 2.83 -24.83
C ALA A 314 7.11 4.30 -24.42
N HIS A 315 7.97 5.19 -24.94
CA HIS A 315 7.86 6.64 -24.69
C HIS A 315 6.52 7.18 -25.21
N LYS A 316 6.16 6.85 -26.46
CA LYS A 316 4.86 7.24 -27.05
C LYS A 316 3.69 6.74 -26.20
N TYR A 317 3.73 5.48 -25.76
CA TYR A 317 2.70 4.93 -24.86
C TYR A 317 2.56 5.74 -23.58
N MET A 318 3.68 6.08 -22.94
CA MET A 318 3.66 6.90 -21.72
C MET A 318 3.09 8.30 -21.97
N GLU A 319 3.44 8.93 -23.10
CA GLU A 319 2.86 10.22 -23.49
C GLU A 319 1.34 10.13 -23.67
N GLU A 320 0.85 9.07 -24.32
CA GLU A 320 -0.59 8.85 -24.51
C GLU A 320 -1.32 8.63 -23.17
N VAL A 321 -0.73 7.89 -22.25
CA VAL A 321 -1.28 7.71 -20.88
C VAL A 321 -1.36 9.04 -20.17
N LEU A 322 -0.27 9.83 -20.14
CA LEU A 322 -0.24 11.15 -19.50
C LEU A 322 -1.19 12.15 -20.17
N GLN A 323 -1.37 12.06 -21.50
CA GLN A 323 -2.33 12.91 -22.19
C GLN A 323 -3.77 12.60 -21.76
N ARG A 324 -4.15 11.31 -21.66
CA ARG A 324 -5.48 10.91 -21.15
C ARG A 324 -5.65 11.31 -19.67
N ALA A 325 -4.62 11.20 -18.87
CA ALA A 325 -4.68 11.56 -17.46
C ALA A 325 -5.03 13.04 -17.23
N ARG A 326 -4.62 13.95 -18.15
CA ARG A 326 -4.99 15.38 -18.10
C ARG A 326 -6.51 15.62 -18.27
N GLU A 327 -7.22 14.68 -18.86
CA GLU A 327 -8.68 14.74 -19.00
C GLU A 327 -9.36 13.93 -17.89
N ASN A 328 -8.79 12.79 -17.53
CA ASN A 328 -9.37 11.84 -16.59
C ASN A 328 -9.35 12.34 -15.14
N ILE A 329 -8.24 12.92 -14.67
CA ILE A 329 -8.14 13.43 -13.28
C ILE A 329 -9.18 14.55 -13.02
N PRO A 330 -9.29 15.60 -13.86
CA PRO A 330 -10.34 16.61 -13.68
C PRO A 330 -11.76 16.04 -13.78
N THR A 331 -12.01 15.09 -14.70
CA THR A 331 -13.32 14.44 -14.84
C THR A 331 -13.69 13.62 -13.60
N ALA A 332 -12.79 12.80 -13.10
CA ALA A 332 -12.98 12.02 -11.88
C ALA A 332 -13.24 12.94 -10.66
N ARG A 333 -12.47 14.03 -10.56
CA ARG A 333 -12.64 15.04 -9.51
C ARG A 333 -14.00 15.73 -9.60
N GLU A 334 -14.45 16.17 -10.81
CA GLU A 334 -15.75 16.80 -11.04
C GLU A 334 -16.89 15.88 -10.62
N LEU A 335 -16.82 14.60 -10.98
CA LEU A 335 -17.83 13.59 -10.65
C LEU A 335 -17.75 13.14 -9.18
N GLY A 336 -16.71 13.52 -8.44
CA GLY A 336 -16.50 13.15 -7.05
C GLY A 336 -16.16 11.68 -6.87
N VAL A 337 -15.40 11.10 -7.79
CA VAL A 337 -14.79 9.78 -7.63
C VAL A 337 -13.74 9.84 -6.51
N ARG A 338 -13.69 8.82 -5.66
CA ARG A 338 -12.67 8.73 -4.61
C ARG A 338 -11.34 8.30 -5.23
N ILE A 339 -10.37 9.21 -5.23
CA ILE A 339 -9.02 8.95 -5.74
C ILE A 339 -8.11 8.65 -4.56
N ALA A 340 -7.43 7.51 -4.58
CA ALA A 340 -6.41 7.15 -3.60
C ALA A 340 -5.03 7.11 -4.24
N ASN A 341 -4.00 7.48 -3.47
CA ASN A 341 -2.62 7.50 -3.92
C ASN A 341 -2.07 6.08 -4.13
N GLY A 342 -1.37 5.85 -5.23
CA GLY A 342 -0.63 4.63 -5.52
C GLY A 342 0.40 4.89 -6.61
N PHE A 343 1.69 4.62 -6.34
CA PHE A 343 2.80 5.00 -7.22
C PHE A 343 3.23 3.92 -8.19
N ASP A 344 3.06 2.65 -7.81
CA ASP A 344 3.45 1.47 -8.62
C ASP A 344 4.98 1.36 -8.82
N PRO A 345 5.80 1.42 -7.75
CA PRO A 345 7.24 1.26 -7.87
C PRO A 345 7.59 -0.17 -8.26
N SER A 346 8.37 -0.33 -9.34
CA SER A 346 8.73 -1.65 -9.88
C SER A 346 10.22 -1.79 -10.25
N SER A 347 10.98 -0.69 -10.23
CA SER A 347 12.43 -0.70 -10.48
C SER A 347 13.22 -0.41 -9.21
N PRO A 348 14.51 -0.83 -9.11
CA PRO A 348 15.34 -0.56 -7.94
C PRO A 348 15.39 0.92 -7.52
N GLU A 349 15.33 1.83 -8.49
CA GLU A 349 15.45 3.26 -8.28
C GLU A 349 14.12 3.92 -7.91
N SER A 350 12.99 3.26 -8.17
CA SER A 350 11.66 3.84 -7.93
C SER A 350 11.17 3.67 -6.49
N HIS A 351 11.74 2.72 -5.73
CA HIS A 351 11.38 2.55 -4.33
C HIS A 351 11.86 3.74 -3.48
N GLY A 352 10.94 4.32 -2.71
CA GLY A 352 11.16 5.57 -1.98
C GLY A 352 10.86 6.84 -2.78
N GLN A 353 10.44 6.71 -4.05
CA GLN A 353 10.03 7.85 -4.90
C GLN A 353 8.50 8.03 -4.96
N ASN A 354 7.79 7.43 -4.04
CA ASN A 354 6.31 7.36 -4.01
C ASN A 354 5.63 8.75 -3.98
N ALA A 355 6.32 9.80 -3.51
CA ALA A 355 5.84 11.18 -3.51
C ALA A 355 5.51 11.72 -4.91
N HIS A 356 6.14 11.16 -5.95
CA HIS A 356 5.86 11.55 -7.35
C HIS A 356 4.40 11.36 -7.75
N GLU A 357 3.65 10.40 -7.15
CA GLU A 357 2.23 10.25 -7.42
C GLU A 357 1.41 11.44 -6.91
N ILE A 358 1.69 11.91 -5.70
CA ILE A 358 1.02 13.09 -5.11
C ILE A 358 1.25 14.34 -5.98
N ILE A 359 2.49 14.51 -6.44
CA ILE A 359 2.88 15.62 -7.31
C ILE A 359 2.24 15.49 -8.70
N ALA A 360 2.23 14.28 -9.27
CA ALA A 360 1.60 14.00 -10.56
C ALA A 360 0.10 14.31 -10.52
N MET A 361 -0.61 13.84 -9.51
CA MET A 361 -2.03 14.14 -9.32
C MET A 361 -2.29 15.66 -9.24
N THR A 362 -1.39 16.41 -8.59
CA THR A 362 -1.51 17.88 -8.52
C THR A 362 -1.26 18.53 -9.88
N ARG A 363 -0.21 18.09 -10.61
CA ARG A 363 0.07 18.56 -11.98
C ARG A 363 -1.05 18.24 -12.97
N LEU A 364 -1.83 17.21 -12.68
CA LEU A 364 -2.96 16.76 -13.50
C LEU A 364 -4.29 17.39 -13.08
N GLY A 365 -4.35 18.23 -12.04
CA GLY A 365 -5.53 19.05 -11.73
C GLY A 365 -6.18 18.85 -10.37
N LEU A 366 -5.63 18.01 -9.48
CA LEU A 366 -6.03 18.03 -8.08
C LEU A 366 -5.41 19.25 -7.36
N ARG A 367 -6.15 19.81 -6.41
CA ARG A 367 -5.54 20.79 -5.50
C ARG A 367 -4.56 20.08 -4.55
N PRO A 368 -3.52 20.75 -4.04
CA PRO A 368 -2.55 20.13 -3.12
C PRO A 368 -3.22 19.39 -1.95
N ILE A 369 -4.23 20.00 -1.32
CA ILE A 369 -4.96 19.34 -0.23
C ILE A 369 -5.73 18.07 -0.68
N GLU A 370 -6.23 18.02 -1.91
CA GLU A 370 -6.92 16.84 -2.46
C GLU A 370 -5.93 15.71 -2.72
N ALA A 371 -4.76 16.03 -3.26
CA ALA A 371 -3.69 15.04 -3.48
C ALA A 371 -3.11 14.51 -2.14
N ILE A 372 -2.95 15.37 -1.12
CA ILE A 372 -2.56 14.94 0.22
C ILE A 372 -3.64 14.06 0.85
N ARG A 373 -4.93 14.37 0.68
CA ARG A 373 -6.03 13.51 1.13
C ARG A 373 -6.02 12.16 0.43
N ALA A 374 -5.72 12.12 -0.87
CA ALA A 374 -5.57 10.88 -1.62
C ALA A 374 -4.49 9.97 -1.02
N ALA A 375 -3.40 10.55 -0.50
CA ALA A 375 -2.29 9.86 0.15
C ALA A 375 -2.44 9.72 1.69
N THR A 376 -3.57 10.09 2.26
CA THR A 376 -3.79 10.03 3.71
C THR A 376 -5.19 9.49 4.02
N THR A 377 -6.20 10.36 4.15
CA THR A 377 -7.55 9.96 4.58
C THR A 377 -8.24 9.04 3.59
N THR A 378 -8.20 9.34 2.28
CA THR A 378 -8.86 8.51 1.25
C THR A 378 -8.18 7.15 1.10
N ALA A 379 -6.83 7.12 1.15
CA ALA A 379 -6.08 5.88 1.14
C ALA A 379 -6.37 5.02 2.38
N ALA A 380 -6.45 5.65 3.56
CA ALA A 380 -6.82 4.95 4.80
C ALA A 380 -8.24 4.36 4.73
N GLU A 381 -9.21 5.08 4.11
CA GLU A 381 -10.56 4.58 3.88
C GLU A 381 -10.57 3.38 2.93
N LEU A 382 -9.81 3.42 1.81
CA LEU A 382 -9.67 2.29 0.89
C LEU A 382 -9.13 1.05 1.59
N MET A 383 -8.15 1.22 2.49
CA MET A 383 -7.55 0.13 3.26
C MET A 383 -8.39 -0.29 4.50
N GLU A 384 -9.53 0.35 4.77
CA GLU A 384 -10.32 0.16 6.00
C GLU A 384 -9.51 0.42 7.28
N TRP A 385 -8.56 1.35 7.21
CA TRP A 385 -7.69 1.77 8.30
C TRP A 385 -7.94 3.22 8.77
N GLN A 386 -9.06 3.83 8.37
CA GLN A 386 -9.42 5.22 8.70
C GLN A 386 -9.47 5.51 10.21
N ASP A 387 -9.69 4.48 11.04
CA ASP A 387 -9.67 4.59 12.50
C ASP A 387 -8.26 4.42 13.11
N LYS A 388 -7.28 4.08 12.27
CA LYS A 388 -5.91 3.75 12.70
C LYS A 388 -4.88 4.77 12.24
N VAL A 389 -4.99 5.24 10.98
CA VAL A 389 -4.01 6.10 10.29
C VAL A 389 -4.71 7.16 9.44
N GLY A 390 -3.95 7.95 8.66
CA GLY A 390 -4.45 8.88 7.65
C GLY A 390 -4.82 10.27 8.15
N SER A 391 -4.79 10.52 9.47
CA SER A 391 -4.94 11.85 10.06
C SER A 391 -4.28 11.90 11.43
N ILE A 392 -3.90 13.09 11.89
CA ILE A 392 -3.35 13.33 13.23
C ILE A 392 -4.51 13.60 14.17
N GLU A 393 -5.02 12.54 14.79
CA GLU A 393 -6.19 12.57 15.68
C GLU A 393 -5.96 11.64 16.88
N ALA A 394 -6.55 11.99 18.03
CA ALA A 394 -6.48 11.17 19.24
C ALA A 394 -6.96 9.73 18.97
N GLY A 395 -6.24 8.75 19.49
CA GLY A 395 -6.51 7.32 19.35
C GLY A 395 -5.86 6.66 18.13
N LYS A 396 -5.43 7.43 17.12
CA LYS A 396 -4.72 6.90 15.94
C LYS A 396 -3.26 6.61 16.24
N PHE A 397 -2.63 5.81 15.41
CA PHE A 397 -1.19 5.59 15.49
C PHE A 397 -0.43 6.92 15.32
N ALA A 398 0.64 7.08 16.07
CA ALA A 398 1.57 8.19 15.93
C ALA A 398 2.48 7.95 14.71
N ASP A 399 1.85 7.93 13.53
CA ASP A 399 2.48 7.88 12.23
C ASP A 399 2.49 9.30 11.67
N ILE A 400 3.65 9.96 11.74
CA ILE A 400 3.80 11.41 11.59
C ILE A 400 5.00 11.70 10.70
N ILE A 401 4.84 12.64 9.77
CA ILE A 401 5.95 13.18 8.98
C ILE A 401 6.04 14.69 9.15
N ALA A 402 7.20 15.27 8.83
CA ALA A 402 7.33 16.71 8.75
C ALA A 402 8.22 17.16 7.58
N VAL A 403 7.85 18.32 7.04
CA VAL A 403 8.59 19.05 6.00
C VAL A 403 8.94 20.45 6.52
N THR A 404 9.88 21.14 5.88
CA THR A 404 10.29 22.48 6.32
C THR A 404 9.43 23.60 5.71
N GLY A 405 8.81 23.36 4.54
CA GLY A 405 7.99 24.32 3.84
C GLY A 405 6.48 24.10 4.02
N ASP A 406 5.71 24.64 3.08
CA ASP A 406 4.25 24.54 3.05
C ASP A 406 3.78 23.68 1.87
N PRO A 407 3.35 22.42 2.09
CA PRO A 407 2.94 21.53 1.01
C PRO A 407 1.59 21.93 0.37
N LEU A 408 0.83 22.85 0.95
CA LEU A 408 -0.36 23.42 0.30
C LEU A 408 -0.02 24.52 -0.69
N VAL A 409 1.16 25.15 -0.53
CA VAL A 409 1.70 26.18 -1.46
C VAL A 409 2.63 25.56 -2.49
N ASP A 410 3.53 24.70 -2.04
CA ASP A 410 4.46 23.94 -2.89
C ASP A 410 4.37 22.45 -2.56
N ILE A 411 3.63 21.70 -3.38
CA ILE A 411 3.42 20.27 -3.16
C ILE A 411 4.74 19.47 -3.24
N THR A 412 5.79 20.00 -3.86
CA THR A 412 7.08 19.31 -3.94
C THR A 412 7.82 19.25 -2.60
N GLU A 413 7.33 19.93 -1.56
CA GLU A 413 7.80 19.73 -0.19
C GLU A 413 7.67 18.28 0.27
N ILE A 414 6.69 17.53 -0.27
CA ILE A 414 6.48 16.11 0.05
C ILE A 414 7.65 15.21 -0.38
N GLU A 415 8.50 15.63 -1.32
CA GLU A 415 9.74 14.93 -1.68
C GLU A 415 10.87 15.19 -0.68
N ARG A 416 10.75 16.24 0.11
CA ARG A 416 11.80 16.75 1.03
C ARG A 416 11.47 16.50 2.50
N ILE A 417 10.88 15.34 2.80
CA ILE A 417 10.55 14.96 4.18
C ILE A 417 11.81 14.95 5.04
N LYS A 418 11.75 15.61 6.19
CA LYS A 418 12.85 15.76 7.15
C LYS A 418 12.66 14.97 8.43
N PHE A 419 11.43 14.58 8.72
CA PHE A 419 11.10 13.82 9.91
C PHE A 419 10.10 12.72 9.57
N VAL A 420 10.33 11.52 10.11
CA VAL A 420 9.43 10.37 9.99
C VAL A 420 9.32 9.70 11.35
N MET A 421 8.11 9.54 11.82
CA MET A 421 7.76 8.75 13.00
C MET A 421 6.73 7.70 12.61
N LYS A 422 6.91 6.46 13.03
CA LYS A 422 5.95 5.36 12.86
C LYS A 422 5.65 4.73 14.22
N GLY A 423 4.39 4.73 14.64
CA GLY A 423 3.98 4.18 15.92
C GLY A 423 4.73 4.77 17.11
N GLY A 424 4.96 6.08 17.11
CA GLY A 424 5.68 6.78 18.18
C GLY A 424 7.21 6.61 18.18
N ILE A 425 7.75 5.83 17.23
CA ILE A 425 9.19 5.60 17.07
C ILE A 425 9.72 6.51 15.97
N VAL A 426 10.72 7.33 16.27
CA VAL A 426 11.40 8.17 15.29
C VAL A 426 12.27 7.30 14.39
N VAL A 427 11.95 7.28 13.10
CA VAL A 427 12.67 6.55 12.05
C VAL A 427 13.72 7.44 11.40
N ARG A 428 13.39 8.73 11.22
CA ARG A 428 14.25 9.73 10.58
C ARG A 428 14.03 11.09 11.24
N ASN A 429 15.10 11.80 11.52
CA ASN A 429 15.05 13.19 11.97
C ASN A 429 16.25 13.97 11.42
N ASP A 430 16.01 14.69 10.32
CA ASP A 430 16.98 15.57 9.65
C ASP A 430 16.67 17.05 9.93
N ILE A 431 15.82 17.36 10.89
CA ILE A 431 15.52 18.72 11.31
C ILE A 431 16.63 19.16 12.24
N ALA A 432 17.32 20.28 11.87
CA ALA A 432 18.37 20.84 12.70
C ALA A 432 17.82 21.20 14.10
N GLN A 433 18.45 20.65 15.14
CA GLN A 433 18.20 21.10 16.51
C GLN A 433 18.95 22.42 16.72
N HIS A 434 18.24 23.49 16.98
CA HIS A 434 18.80 24.81 17.32
C HIS A 434 18.95 24.96 18.82
#